data_ef0bc08cd2e386686ba20400f1e2a667
#
_entry.id   ef0bc08cd2e386686ba20400f1e2a667
#
_cell.length_a   1.000
_cell.length_b   1.000
_cell.length_c   1.000
_cell.angle_alpha   90.00
_cell.angle_beta   90.00
_cell.angle_gamma   90.00
#
_symmetry.space_group_name_H-M   'P 1'
#
loop_
_entity.id
_entity.type
_entity.pdbx_description
1 polymer ?
#
loop_
_entity_poly.entity_id
_entity_poly.type
_entity_poly.pdbx_seq_one_letter_code
_entity_poly.pdbx_strand_id
1 'polypeptide(L)'
;MNRIAFVAASAAALLVAGAASAQDTQSVAINASVAPKCGVSAQQTTVTLAADLTDADAKVRSGVTTEIANALNGARIVAFCNGVNNSVEIKRAVLARTGATGTSTTEGGFAQFIRYNLDATLGGVALDSTSTDGASTVASRFGGHISLSDSKTHVLFAQAASNGAPVASSNGSTPTATNWSSLTDRRLAAGAYTGSVEVIVTPGA
;
A
#
# COMPACT_ATOMS: atom_id res chain seq x y z
N MET A 1 -76.79 44.75 64.32
CA MET A 1 -76.80 44.35 62.93
C MET A 1 -76.01 45.39 62.13
N ASN A 2 -74.72 45.35 62.13
CA ASN A 2 -73.86 46.36 61.49
C ASN A 2 -72.92 45.69 60.50
N ARG A 3 -73.04 46.14 59.30
CA ARG A 3 -72.14 45.70 58.22
C ARG A 3 -71.04 46.75 58.07
N ILE A 4 -69.84 46.35 58.33
CA ILE A 4 -68.69 47.20 58.09
C ILE A 4 -68.11 46.76 56.80
N ALA A 5 -68.06 47.64 55.82
CA ALA A 5 -67.39 47.39 54.53
C ALA A 5 -65.92 47.86 54.61
N PHE A 6 -65.04 46.96 54.41
CA PHE A 6 -63.64 47.30 54.25
C PHE A 6 -63.31 47.45 52.75
N VAL A 7 -62.93 48.65 52.41
CA VAL A 7 -62.38 48.96 51.12
C VAL A 7 -60.88 48.62 51.17
N ALA A 8 -60.50 47.58 50.48
CA ALA A 8 -59.11 47.26 50.30
C ALA A 8 -58.56 47.94 49.05
N ALA A 9 -57.66 48.86 49.22
CA ALA A 9 -56.93 49.50 48.16
C ALA A 9 -55.89 48.55 47.65
N SER A 10 -56.08 48.03 46.47
CA SER A 10 -55.09 47.14 45.79
C SER A 10 -54.09 48.03 45.08
N ALA A 11 -52.88 48.06 45.60
CA ALA A 11 -51.70 48.56 44.89
C ALA A 11 -51.33 47.60 43.77
N ALA A 12 -51.57 47.96 42.51
CA ALA A 12 -51.10 47.22 41.35
C ALA A 12 -49.64 47.48 41.17
N ALA A 13 -48.81 46.53 41.66
CA ALA A 13 -47.42 46.44 41.27
C ALA A 13 -47.34 45.88 39.84
N LEU A 14 -47.02 46.72 38.88
CA LEU A 14 -46.70 46.34 37.54
C LEU A 14 -45.34 45.65 37.60
N LEU A 15 -45.37 44.34 37.74
CA LEU A 15 -44.22 43.46 37.43
C LEU A 15 -44.03 43.46 35.90
N VAL A 16 -43.13 44.31 35.42
CA VAL A 16 -42.54 44.12 34.07
C VAL A 16 -41.75 42.84 34.12
N ALA A 17 -42.47 41.75 33.90
CA ALA A 17 -41.78 40.50 33.57
C ALA A 17 -41.06 40.71 32.23
N GLY A 18 -39.77 41.04 32.29
CA GLY A 18 -38.94 40.98 31.12
C GLY A 18 -39.11 39.60 30.53
N ALA A 19 -39.66 39.50 29.33
CA ALA A 19 -39.70 38.29 28.56
C ALA A 19 -38.26 37.91 28.33
N ALA A 20 -37.73 37.05 29.21
CA ALA A 20 -36.53 36.29 28.88
C ALA A 20 -36.94 35.47 27.66
N SER A 21 -36.52 35.92 26.48
CA SER A 21 -36.61 35.11 25.29
C SER A 21 -35.75 33.86 25.54
N ALA A 22 -36.40 32.80 26.01
CA ALA A 22 -35.79 31.51 26.07
C ALA A 22 -35.41 31.16 24.62
N GLN A 23 -34.13 31.18 24.35
CA GLN A 23 -33.64 30.76 23.05
C GLN A 23 -33.89 29.25 23.01
N ASP A 24 -34.96 28.84 22.36
CA ASP A 24 -35.30 27.45 22.15
C ASP A 24 -34.39 26.93 21.06
N THR A 25 -33.41 26.08 21.43
CA THR A 25 -32.47 25.47 20.50
C THR A 25 -32.91 24.04 20.26
N GLN A 26 -33.45 23.78 19.09
CA GLN A 26 -33.77 22.44 18.68
C GLN A 26 -32.60 21.87 17.84
N SER A 27 -31.99 20.78 18.29
CA SER A 27 -30.99 20.09 17.56
C SER A 27 -31.60 18.87 16.84
N VAL A 28 -31.28 18.74 15.57
CA VAL A 28 -31.60 17.53 14.77
C VAL A 28 -30.35 16.75 14.58
N ALA A 29 -30.32 15.51 15.07
CA ALA A 29 -29.20 14.61 14.86
C ALA A 29 -29.22 14.07 13.43
N ILE A 30 -28.10 14.20 12.72
CA ILE A 30 -27.88 13.60 11.40
C ILE A 30 -26.92 12.44 11.57
N ASN A 31 -27.36 11.23 11.27
CA ASN A 31 -26.55 10.02 11.34
C ASN A 31 -26.19 9.60 9.91
N ALA A 32 -24.90 9.40 9.68
CA ALA A 32 -24.37 8.89 8.42
C ALA A 32 -23.17 7.96 8.69
N SER A 33 -22.93 7.03 7.80
CA SER A 33 -21.78 6.12 7.89
C SER A 33 -21.01 6.08 6.57
N VAL A 34 -19.70 5.90 6.66
CA VAL A 34 -18.83 5.69 5.51
C VAL A 34 -18.21 4.30 5.64
N ALA A 35 -18.48 3.44 4.67
CA ALA A 35 -17.89 2.10 4.64
C ALA A 35 -16.36 2.17 4.41
N PRO A 36 -15.59 1.26 5.01
CA PRO A 36 -14.17 1.12 4.71
C PRO A 36 -13.93 0.81 3.23
N LYS A 37 -12.99 1.51 2.63
CA LYS A 37 -12.60 1.32 1.23
C LYS A 37 -11.10 1.48 1.08
N CYS A 38 -10.53 0.68 0.18
CA CYS A 38 -9.16 0.84 -0.28
C CYS A 38 -9.12 0.90 -1.80
N GLY A 39 -8.03 1.42 -2.33
CA GLY A 39 -7.75 1.38 -3.76
C GLY A 39 -6.26 1.52 -4.02
N VAL A 40 -5.84 0.99 -5.16
CA VAL A 40 -4.49 1.11 -5.67
C VAL A 40 -4.55 1.49 -7.14
N SER A 41 -3.62 2.32 -7.56
CA SER A 41 -3.45 2.69 -8.97
C SER A 41 -1.97 2.92 -9.28
N ALA A 42 -1.59 2.84 -10.54
CA ALA A 42 -0.25 3.14 -11.02
C ALA A 42 -0.33 4.04 -12.25
N GLN A 43 0.64 4.94 -12.43
CA GLN A 43 0.75 5.73 -13.65
C GLN A 43 1.15 4.87 -14.85
N GLN A 44 1.96 3.86 -14.61
CA GLN A 44 2.40 2.90 -15.62
C GLN A 44 2.15 1.49 -15.08
N THR A 45 1.53 0.66 -15.89
CA THR A 45 1.28 -0.76 -15.58
C THR A 45 2.34 -1.68 -16.17
N THR A 46 3.23 -1.14 -16.97
CA THR A 46 4.37 -1.86 -17.55
C THR A 46 5.61 -0.99 -17.46
N VAL A 47 6.70 -1.56 -16.99
CA VAL A 47 8.02 -0.94 -16.95
C VAL A 47 9.02 -1.81 -17.72
N THR A 48 9.96 -1.17 -18.39
CA THR A 48 11.02 -1.85 -19.14
C THR A 48 12.36 -1.45 -18.55
N LEU A 49 13.19 -2.44 -18.24
CA LEU A 49 14.57 -2.20 -17.83
C LEU A 49 15.40 -1.83 -19.07
N ALA A 50 16.11 -0.73 -18.99
CA ALA A 50 16.83 -0.18 -20.16
C ALA A 50 18.16 -0.91 -20.45
N ALA A 51 18.74 -1.56 -19.45
CA ALA A 51 20.04 -2.19 -19.57
C ALA A 51 19.92 -3.71 -19.73
N ASP A 52 20.94 -4.33 -20.32
CA ASP A 52 21.09 -5.79 -20.34
C ASP A 52 21.09 -6.31 -18.89
N LEU A 53 20.41 -7.43 -18.66
CA LEU A 53 20.33 -8.08 -17.36
C LEU A 53 21.62 -8.80 -16.98
N THR A 54 22.53 -8.96 -17.93
CA THR A 54 23.76 -9.72 -17.75
C THR A 54 25.02 -8.85 -17.82
N ASP A 55 26.09 -9.36 -17.22
CA ASP A 55 27.46 -8.90 -17.42
C ASP A 55 28.10 -9.54 -18.67
N ALA A 56 29.38 -9.27 -18.87
CA ALA A 56 30.14 -9.80 -20.01
C ALA A 56 30.24 -11.33 -19.99
N ASP A 57 30.11 -11.96 -18.85
CA ASP A 57 30.15 -13.42 -18.66
C ASP A 57 28.77 -14.09 -18.76
N ALA A 58 27.74 -13.33 -19.15
CA ALA A 58 26.35 -13.74 -19.16
C ALA A 58 25.79 -14.09 -17.76
N LYS A 59 26.42 -13.64 -16.69
CA LYS A 59 25.90 -13.74 -15.33
C LYS A 59 24.98 -12.56 -15.04
N VAL A 60 24.00 -12.76 -14.15
CA VAL A 60 23.10 -11.64 -13.78
C VAL A 60 23.89 -10.51 -13.11
N ARG A 61 23.67 -9.26 -13.57
CA ARG A 61 24.33 -8.09 -12.98
C ARG A 61 23.79 -7.82 -11.55
N SER A 62 24.66 -7.45 -10.65
CA SER A 62 24.31 -7.16 -9.25
C SER A 62 23.31 -6.02 -9.09
N GLY A 63 23.26 -5.08 -10.03
CA GLY A 63 22.36 -3.92 -10.00
C GLY A 63 20.93 -4.19 -10.47
N VAL A 64 20.59 -5.35 -11.00
CA VAL A 64 19.29 -5.63 -11.61
C VAL A 64 18.14 -5.41 -10.62
N THR A 65 18.26 -5.82 -9.37
CA THR A 65 17.21 -5.59 -8.36
C THR A 65 16.99 -4.10 -8.09
N THR A 66 18.06 -3.32 -8.00
CA THR A 66 17.96 -1.86 -7.83
C THR A 66 17.30 -1.21 -9.04
N GLU A 67 17.61 -1.65 -10.24
CA GLU A 67 16.97 -1.17 -11.47
C GLU A 67 15.47 -1.48 -11.50
N ILE A 68 15.09 -2.69 -11.06
CA ILE A 68 13.66 -3.06 -10.89
C ILE A 68 12.98 -2.12 -9.89
N ALA A 69 13.59 -1.90 -8.71
CA ALA A 69 13.04 -1.00 -7.70
C ALA A 69 12.84 0.43 -8.27
N ASN A 70 13.84 0.96 -8.95
CA ASN A 70 13.78 2.28 -9.57
C ASN A 70 12.70 2.38 -10.66
N ALA A 71 12.55 1.34 -11.47
CA ALA A 71 11.52 1.28 -12.50
C ALA A 71 10.10 1.24 -11.89
N LEU A 72 9.90 0.47 -10.82
CA LEU A 72 8.65 0.43 -10.06
C LEU A 72 8.34 1.79 -9.40
N ASN A 73 9.34 2.45 -8.83
CA ASN A 73 9.19 3.80 -8.28
C ASN A 73 8.82 4.81 -9.37
N GLY A 74 9.38 4.65 -10.57
CA GLY A 74 9.00 5.43 -11.75
C GLY A 74 7.55 5.18 -12.21
N ALA A 75 7.01 4.00 -11.99
CA ALA A 75 5.62 3.66 -12.28
C ALA A 75 4.61 4.36 -11.34
N ARG A 76 5.08 4.93 -10.24
CA ARG A 76 4.28 5.70 -9.26
C ARG A 76 3.02 4.96 -8.83
N ILE A 77 3.21 3.87 -8.14
CA ILE A 77 2.11 3.10 -7.57
C ILE A 77 1.62 3.84 -6.32
N VAL A 78 0.36 4.24 -6.33
CA VAL A 78 -0.28 4.93 -5.21
C VAL A 78 -1.38 4.07 -4.61
N ALA A 79 -1.52 4.11 -3.29
CA ALA A 79 -2.54 3.38 -2.58
C ALA A 79 -3.24 4.28 -1.55
N PHE A 80 -4.50 3.97 -1.27
CA PHE A 80 -5.25 4.62 -0.20
C PHE A 80 -6.12 3.62 0.54
N CYS A 81 -6.36 3.88 1.82
CA CYS A 81 -7.37 3.22 2.63
C CYS A 81 -7.99 4.22 3.62
N ASN A 82 -9.31 4.29 3.68
CA ASN A 82 -10.02 5.14 4.64
C ASN A 82 -10.40 4.40 5.94
N GLY A 83 -10.19 3.10 6.02
CA GLY A 83 -10.30 2.29 7.23
C GLY A 83 -9.05 2.37 8.11
N VAL A 84 -9.06 1.68 9.24
CA VAL A 84 -7.88 1.45 10.12
C VAL A 84 -7.51 -0.03 10.07
N ASN A 85 -6.29 -0.36 10.50
CA ASN A 85 -5.78 -1.73 10.48
C ASN A 85 -5.88 -2.40 9.10
N ASN A 86 -5.55 -1.62 8.06
CA ASN A 86 -5.61 -2.09 6.68
C ASN A 86 -4.51 -3.11 6.41
N SER A 87 -4.79 -4.08 5.53
CA SER A 87 -3.77 -5.03 5.06
C SER A 87 -3.20 -4.56 3.72
N VAL A 88 -1.89 -4.56 3.62
CA VAL A 88 -1.15 -4.29 2.38
C VAL A 88 -0.22 -5.47 2.10
N GLU A 89 -0.39 -6.08 0.95
CA GLU A 89 0.38 -7.25 0.53
C GLU A 89 1.15 -6.94 -0.76
N ILE A 90 2.41 -7.33 -0.82
CA ILE A 90 3.26 -7.20 -2.01
C ILE A 90 3.58 -8.59 -2.52
N LYS A 91 3.12 -8.91 -3.72
CA LYS A 91 3.45 -10.18 -4.41
C LYS A 91 4.45 -9.92 -5.52
N ARG A 92 5.43 -10.79 -5.63
CA ARG A 92 6.49 -10.72 -6.65
C ARG A 92 6.57 -12.03 -7.41
N ALA A 93 6.62 -11.94 -8.72
CA ALA A 93 7.04 -13.05 -9.56
C ALA A 93 8.53 -12.91 -9.90
N VAL A 94 9.22 -14.02 -10.05
CA VAL A 94 10.56 -14.03 -10.62
C VAL A 94 10.54 -13.47 -12.04
N LEU A 95 11.63 -12.88 -12.51
CA LEU A 95 11.76 -12.64 -13.94
C LEU A 95 11.99 -13.98 -14.64
N ALA A 96 11.08 -14.35 -15.51
CA ALA A 96 11.14 -15.58 -16.30
C ALA A 96 11.44 -15.26 -17.76
N ARG A 97 12.34 -16.00 -18.36
CA ARG A 97 12.57 -15.95 -19.82
C ARG A 97 11.28 -16.31 -20.55
N THR A 98 10.94 -15.57 -21.59
CA THR A 98 9.77 -15.87 -22.42
C THR A 98 9.86 -17.29 -22.96
N GLY A 99 8.81 -18.09 -22.71
CA GLY A 99 8.75 -19.50 -23.07
C GLY A 99 9.36 -20.45 -22.04
N ALA A 100 9.93 -19.95 -20.93
CA ALA A 100 10.32 -20.82 -19.82
C ALA A 100 9.07 -21.41 -19.17
N THR A 101 9.06 -22.74 -19.02
CA THR A 101 7.95 -23.46 -18.40
C THR A 101 8.45 -24.27 -17.21
N GLY A 102 7.64 -24.27 -16.15
CA GLY A 102 7.88 -25.15 -15.02
C GLY A 102 8.90 -24.64 -14.00
N THR A 103 9.24 -25.52 -13.10
CA THR A 103 10.01 -25.22 -11.89
C THR A 103 11.50 -25.56 -11.99
N SER A 104 11.91 -26.23 -13.05
CA SER A 104 13.29 -26.71 -13.19
C SER A 104 13.66 -26.81 -14.66
N THR A 105 14.02 -25.68 -15.25
CA THR A 105 14.49 -25.70 -16.63
C THR A 105 15.86 -25.06 -16.74
N THR A 106 16.81 -25.87 -17.14
CA THR A 106 18.12 -25.44 -17.60
C THR A 106 18.22 -25.78 -19.07
N GLU A 107 18.43 -24.78 -19.90
CA GLU A 107 18.70 -24.97 -21.31
C GLU A 107 20.22 -25.01 -21.48
N GLY A 108 20.76 -26.19 -21.77
CA GLY A 108 22.21 -26.35 -21.94
C GLY A 108 23.03 -25.88 -20.72
N GLY A 109 22.51 -25.98 -19.50
CA GLY A 109 23.17 -25.49 -18.29
C GLY A 109 22.90 -24.01 -17.96
N PHE A 110 22.17 -23.27 -18.80
CA PHE A 110 21.82 -21.87 -18.56
C PHE A 110 20.54 -21.77 -17.72
N ALA A 111 20.49 -20.78 -16.80
CA ALA A 111 19.31 -20.46 -16.04
C ALA A 111 18.31 -19.65 -16.90
N GLN A 112 17.03 -19.84 -16.65
CA GLN A 112 15.95 -19.16 -17.35
C GLN A 112 15.13 -18.22 -16.44
N PHE A 113 15.50 -18.10 -15.17
CA PHE A 113 14.83 -17.26 -14.20
C PHE A 113 15.82 -16.38 -13.45
N ILE A 114 15.38 -15.19 -13.07
CA ILE A 114 16.09 -14.31 -12.15
C ILE A 114 15.22 -14.11 -10.92
N ARG A 115 15.76 -14.45 -9.76
CA ARG A 115 15.19 -14.13 -8.46
C ARG A 115 15.72 -12.80 -7.99
N TYR A 116 14.88 -12.01 -7.38
CA TYR A 116 15.18 -10.73 -6.77
C TYR A 116 14.31 -10.50 -5.55
N ASN A 117 14.75 -9.68 -4.61
CA ASN A 117 13.97 -9.33 -3.45
C ASN A 117 13.93 -7.82 -3.25
N LEU A 118 12.75 -7.32 -2.90
CA LEU A 118 12.47 -5.90 -2.71
C LEU A 118 11.95 -5.67 -1.29
N ASP A 119 12.45 -4.61 -0.66
CA ASP A 119 11.77 -3.98 0.46
C ASP A 119 10.78 -2.96 -0.08
N ALA A 120 9.64 -2.82 0.57
CA ALA A 120 8.63 -1.85 0.20
C ALA A 120 8.22 -1.00 1.41
N THR A 121 7.85 0.24 1.17
CA THR A 121 7.31 1.16 2.17
C THR A 121 6.09 1.88 1.65
N LEU A 122 5.14 2.18 2.52
CA LEU A 122 3.96 3.00 2.24
C LEU A 122 3.77 4.03 3.33
N GLY A 123 3.86 5.32 2.98
CA GLY A 123 3.74 6.40 3.94
C GLY A 123 4.79 6.36 5.07
N GLY A 124 5.95 5.79 4.80
CA GLY A 124 7.02 5.59 5.79
C GLY A 124 6.87 4.33 6.66
N VAL A 125 5.81 3.56 6.47
CA VAL A 125 5.63 2.26 7.12
C VAL A 125 6.28 1.19 6.25
N ALA A 126 7.20 0.41 6.83
CA ALA A 126 7.77 -0.74 6.14
C ALA A 126 6.69 -1.80 5.91
N LEU A 127 6.59 -2.28 4.69
CA LEU A 127 5.73 -3.40 4.34
C LEU A 127 6.57 -4.68 4.38
N ASP A 128 5.96 -5.75 4.84
CA ASP A 128 6.64 -7.05 4.81
C ASP A 128 6.78 -7.50 3.36
N SER A 129 8.00 -7.40 2.87
CA SER A 129 8.40 -7.77 1.51
C SER A 129 9.45 -8.86 1.53
N THR A 130 9.43 -9.68 2.57
CA THR A 130 10.32 -10.84 2.67
C THR A 130 10.19 -11.73 1.43
N SER A 131 11.11 -12.65 1.25
CA SER A 131 11.12 -13.61 0.13
C SER A 131 9.84 -14.45 0.00
N THR A 132 8.94 -14.36 0.96
CA THR A 132 7.58 -14.86 0.91
C THR A 132 6.63 -13.68 0.79
N ASP A 133 5.62 -13.79 -0.07
CA ASP A 133 4.55 -12.81 -0.16
C ASP A 133 3.88 -12.68 1.21
N GLY A 134 4.06 -11.56 1.86
CA GLY A 134 3.56 -11.28 3.19
C GLY A 134 2.59 -10.09 3.18
N ALA A 135 1.59 -10.14 4.04
CA ALA A 135 0.69 -9.03 4.27
C ALA A 135 1.13 -8.25 5.51
N SER A 136 1.27 -6.94 5.37
CA SER A 136 1.56 -6.03 6.48
C SER A 136 0.30 -5.31 6.93
N THR A 137 0.16 -5.13 8.24
CA THR A 137 -0.92 -4.31 8.79
C THR A 137 -0.50 -2.86 8.88
N VAL A 138 -1.22 -1.97 8.20
CA VAL A 138 -1.06 -0.52 8.33
C VAL A 138 -2.18 0.00 9.23
N ALA A 139 -1.81 0.33 10.48
CA ALA A 139 -2.77 0.69 11.52
C ALA A 139 -3.56 1.97 11.21
N SER A 140 -2.93 2.94 10.56
CA SER A 140 -3.53 4.24 10.25
C SER A 140 -4.17 4.26 8.88
N ARG A 141 -5.11 5.19 8.70
CA ARG A 141 -5.60 5.58 7.37
C ARG A 141 -4.47 6.19 6.57
N PHE A 142 -4.45 5.96 5.27
CA PHE A 142 -3.44 6.51 4.38
C PHE A 142 -4.05 6.94 3.03
N GLY A 143 -3.33 7.76 2.31
CA GLY A 143 -3.79 8.23 1.01
C GLY A 143 -4.89 9.30 1.09
N GLY A 144 -4.89 10.14 2.13
CA GLY A 144 -5.90 11.19 2.33
C GLY A 144 -5.92 12.28 1.28
N HIS A 145 -4.83 12.46 0.55
CA HIS A 145 -4.75 13.36 -0.61
C HIS A 145 -4.68 12.56 -1.89
N ILE A 146 -5.52 12.88 -2.85
CA ILE A 146 -5.47 12.30 -4.20
C ILE A 146 -4.45 13.11 -5.01
N SER A 147 -3.20 13.04 -4.63
CA SER A 147 -2.10 13.69 -5.36
C SER A 147 -1.02 12.67 -5.69
N LEU A 148 -0.72 12.53 -6.98
CA LEU A 148 0.39 11.70 -7.45
C LEU A 148 1.77 12.21 -7.00
N SER A 149 1.85 13.41 -6.43
CA SER A 149 3.07 13.99 -5.90
C SER A 149 3.27 13.76 -4.39
N ASP A 150 2.26 13.25 -3.68
CA ASP A 150 2.37 13.01 -2.24
C ASP A 150 3.06 11.66 -1.97
N SER A 151 4.30 11.72 -1.49
CA SER A 151 5.10 10.54 -1.13
C SER A 151 4.45 9.65 -0.05
N LYS A 152 3.50 10.18 0.73
CA LYS A 152 2.78 9.41 1.76
C LYS A 152 1.77 8.41 1.20
N THR A 153 1.45 8.54 -0.06
CA THR A 153 0.52 7.65 -0.76
C THR A 153 1.22 6.67 -1.69
N HIS A 154 2.51 6.90 -1.96
CA HIS A 154 3.29 6.05 -2.86
C HIS A 154 3.81 4.80 -2.15
N VAL A 155 3.71 3.68 -2.83
CA VAL A 155 4.48 2.48 -2.50
C VAL A 155 5.87 2.67 -3.08
N LEU A 156 6.88 2.75 -2.21
CA LEU A 156 8.27 2.90 -2.61
C LEU A 156 9.00 1.58 -2.44
N PHE A 157 9.80 1.23 -3.43
CA PHE A 157 10.57 -0.01 -3.48
C PHE A 157 12.06 0.28 -3.39
N ALA A 158 12.77 -0.61 -2.74
CA ALA A 158 14.23 -0.65 -2.69
C ALA A 158 14.70 -2.10 -2.84
N GLN A 159 15.96 -2.29 -3.23
CA GLN A 159 16.58 -3.60 -3.12
C GLN A 159 16.58 -4.01 -1.65
N ALA A 160 16.10 -5.22 -1.35
CA ALA A 160 16.05 -5.70 0.02
C ALA A 160 17.45 -5.84 0.63
N ALA A 161 17.55 -5.50 1.92
CA ALA A 161 18.80 -5.64 2.68
C ALA A 161 19.22 -7.11 2.83
N SER A 162 18.23 -8.01 2.90
CA SER A 162 18.45 -9.46 2.96
C SER A 162 17.99 -10.12 1.65
N ASN A 163 18.82 -10.94 1.06
CA ASN A 163 18.55 -11.62 -0.19
C ASN A 163 18.17 -10.68 -1.37
N GLY A 164 18.60 -9.43 -1.31
CA GLY A 164 18.26 -8.43 -2.32
C GLY A 164 19.06 -8.55 -3.60
N ALA A 165 20.27 -9.14 -3.55
CA ALA A 165 21.07 -9.36 -4.74
C ALA A 165 20.34 -10.30 -5.72
N PRO A 166 20.31 -9.99 -7.02
CA PRO A 166 19.64 -10.84 -8.00
C PRO A 166 20.42 -12.13 -8.20
N VAL A 167 19.70 -13.23 -8.36
CA VAL A 167 20.29 -14.57 -8.52
C VAL A 167 19.69 -15.28 -9.73
N ALA A 168 20.54 -15.80 -10.61
CA ALA A 168 20.12 -16.68 -11.69
C ALA A 168 19.61 -18.01 -11.13
N SER A 169 18.46 -18.48 -11.59
CA SER A 169 17.82 -19.68 -11.09
C SER A 169 17.32 -20.59 -12.21
N SER A 170 17.37 -21.89 -12.00
CA SER A 170 16.69 -22.88 -12.83
C SER A 170 15.26 -23.16 -12.33
N ASN A 171 14.83 -22.53 -11.26
CA ASN A 171 13.52 -22.73 -10.64
C ASN A 171 12.71 -21.44 -10.69
N GLY A 172 11.56 -21.48 -11.37
CA GLY A 172 10.63 -20.37 -11.52
C GLY A 172 9.63 -20.22 -10.36
N SER A 173 9.73 -21.03 -9.32
CA SER A 173 8.87 -20.87 -8.14
C SER A 173 9.11 -19.52 -7.45
N THR A 174 8.09 -19.00 -6.80
CA THR A 174 8.20 -17.81 -5.95
C THR A 174 9.37 -17.96 -4.99
N PRO A 175 10.24 -16.94 -4.87
CA PRO A 175 11.36 -16.99 -3.94
C PRO A 175 10.87 -17.14 -2.49
N THR A 176 11.50 -18.03 -1.76
CA THR A 176 11.30 -18.20 -0.32
C THR A 176 12.63 -18.03 0.40
N ALA A 177 12.61 -17.80 1.70
CA ALA A 177 13.82 -17.69 2.50
C ALA A 177 14.73 -18.92 2.38
N THR A 178 14.13 -20.09 2.18
CA THR A 178 14.85 -21.38 2.10
C THR A 178 15.38 -21.73 0.70
N ASN A 179 14.81 -21.17 -0.36
CA ASN A 179 15.19 -21.52 -1.72
C ASN A 179 16.01 -20.42 -2.43
N TRP A 180 16.36 -19.33 -1.71
CA TRP A 180 17.05 -18.17 -2.28
C TRP A 180 18.47 -18.47 -2.74
N SER A 181 19.20 -19.25 -1.99
CA SER A 181 20.66 -19.37 -2.08
C SER A 181 21.17 -20.41 -3.08
N SER A 182 20.30 -21.08 -3.82
CA SER A 182 20.70 -22.32 -4.47
C SER A 182 21.55 -22.20 -5.74
N LEU A 183 21.70 -21.02 -6.37
CA LEU A 183 22.32 -20.93 -7.69
C LEU A 183 22.96 -19.55 -7.98
N THR A 184 24.09 -19.26 -7.37
CA THR A 184 24.74 -17.94 -7.52
C THR A 184 25.56 -17.75 -8.80
N ASP A 185 26.01 -18.81 -9.46
CA ASP A 185 27.01 -18.71 -10.52
C ASP A 185 26.56 -19.15 -11.93
N ARG A 186 25.25 -19.28 -12.14
CA ARG A 186 24.76 -19.69 -13.45
C ARG A 186 24.68 -18.52 -14.43
N ARG A 187 25.04 -18.81 -15.67
CA ARG A 187 24.77 -17.92 -16.80
C ARG A 187 23.30 -17.94 -17.16
N LEU A 188 22.79 -16.81 -17.62
CA LEU A 188 21.42 -16.69 -18.10
C LEU A 188 21.33 -17.12 -19.57
N ALA A 189 20.24 -17.79 -19.92
CA ALA A 189 19.88 -18.03 -21.30
C ALA A 189 19.47 -16.72 -21.96
N ALA A 190 19.93 -16.47 -23.18
CA ALA A 190 19.55 -15.29 -23.93
C ALA A 190 18.04 -15.26 -24.23
N GLY A 191 17.43 -14.09 -24.21
CA GLY A 191 16.00 -13.89 -24.51
C GLY A 191 15.39 -12.76 -23.71
N ALA A 192 14.10 -12.51 -23.94
CA ALA A 192 13.33 -11.55 -23.15
C ALA A 192 12.91 -12.18 -21.82
N TYR A 193 12.96 -11.38 -20.76
CA TYR A 193 12.55 -11.76 -19.41
C TYR A 193 11.38 -10.90 -18.96
N THR A 194 10.37 -11.50 -18.35
CA THR A 194 9.20 -10.83 -17.83
C THR A 194 8.90 -11.29 -16.41
N GLY A 195 8.30 -10.42 -15.61
CA GLY A 195 7.86 -10.70 -14.25
C GLY A 195 6.80 -9.70 -13.85
N SER A 196 6.27 -9.81 -12.62
CA SER A 196 5.30 -8.87 -12.07
C SER A 196 5.55 -8.58 -10.61
N VAL A 197 5.12 -7.40 -10.20
CA VAL A 197 4.96 -7.03 -8.80
C VAL A 197 3.51 -6.55 -8.64
N GLU A 198 2.80 -7.14 -7.71
CA GLU A 198 1.42 -6.79 -7.39
C GLU A 198 1.35 -6.15 -6.02
N VAL A 199 0.56 -5.09 -5.90
CA VAL A 199 0.23 -4.43 -4.64
C VAL A 199 -1.24 -4.63 -4.38
N ILE A 200 -1.56 -5.30 -3.29
CA ILE A 200 -2.93 -5.62 -2.89
C ILE A 200 -3.23 -4.89 -1.60
N VAL A 201 -4.32 -4.12 -1.57
CA VAL A 201 -4.77 -3.40 -0.38
C VAL A 201 -6.16 -3.87 0.02
N THR A 202 -6.33 -4.17 1.30
CA THR A 202 -7.60 -4.64 1.86
C THR A 202 -7.99 -3.77 3.04
N PRO A 203 -9.21 -3.21 3.07
CA PRO A 203 -9.65 -2.39 4.17
C PRO A 203 -9.79 -3.21 5.45
N GLY A 204 -9.29 -2.66 6.55
CA GLY A 204 -9.58 -3.14 7.89
C GLY A 204 -10.95 -2.65 8.38
N ALA A 205 -11.46 -3.29 9.39
CA ALA A 205 -12.73 -2.94 10.02
C ALA A 205 -12.56 -1.80 11.03
#